data_ed6f7359425850152102922d51dba74b
#
_entry.id   ed6f7359425850152102922d51dba74b
#
_cell.length_a   1.000
_cell.length_b   1.000
_cell.length_c   1.000
_cell.angle_alpha   90.00
_cell.angle_beta   90.00
_cell.angle_gamma   90.00
#
_symmetry.space_group_name_H-M   'P 1'
#
loop_
_entity.id
_entity.type
_entity.pdbx_description
1 polymer ?
#
loop_
_entity_poly.entity_id
_entity_poly.type
_entity_poly.pdbx_seq_one_letter_code
_entity_poly.pdbx_strand_id
1 'polypeptide(L)'
;MHFGVEIPYLPTVQYDKDYEICYFDLPTKKHIEEVLELVSVDLRAVILFISSSGTAKAETLSLSVDDFIQATQDFHDGGSIKEILDTLENKEDVVPTFYLRRVKTDKYYYTFCSPEASKMIVKYLKTRKDLKLEDQLFEFTDSALLNRFKQINDDLGWGCKGKYRFFRTHALRKFHASNIGLNAEYVDALQGRSKNSVHETYIKVNPDKLKEIYKSAMHNVMINENKPSNVEKQEFNIIINIFLSGKEYNIL
;
A
#
# COMPACT_ATOMS: atom_id res chain seq x y z
N MET A 1 35.86 -9.09 46.09
CA MET A 1 35.37 -7.71 46.36
C MET A 1 34.19 -7.45 45.42
N HIS A 2 32.97 -7.40 45.97
CA HIS A 2 31.80 -7.01 45.19
C HIS A 2 31.67 -5.48 45.31
N PHE A 3 31.83 -4.78 44.21
CA PHE A 3 31.48 -3.37 44.14
C PHE A 3 29.96 -3.28 44.00
N GLY A 4 29.27 -3.01 45.11
CA GLY A 4 27.83 -2.73 45.09
C GLY A 4 27.57 -1.38 44.43
N VAL A 5 27.35 -1.38 43.13
CA VAL A 5 26.80 -0.22 42.45
C VAL A 5 25.30 -0.35 42.56
N GLU A 6 24.66 0.45 43.42
CA GLU A 6 23.21 0.62 43.42
C GLU A 6 22.82 1.34 42.12
N ILE A 7 22.22 0.60 41.21
CA ILE A 7 21.60 1.19 40.03
C ILE A 7 20.33 1.88 40.49
N PRO A 8 20.20 3.21 40.34
CA PRO A 8 18.97 3.89 40.73
C PRO A 8 17.80 3.31 39.95
N TYR A 9 16.72 2.98 40.67
CA TYR A 9 15.47 2.52 40.08
C TYR A 9 14.93 3.62 39.17
N LEU A 10 15.13 3.47 37.87
CA LEU A 10 14.48 4.34 36.89
C LEU A 10 13.00 3.94 36.83
N PRO A 11 12.08 4.84 37.17
CA PRO A 11 10.66 4.53 37.05
C PRO A 11 10.37 4.12 35.59
N THR A 12 9.83 2.95 35.43
CA THR A 12 9.35 2.50 34.13
C THR A 12 8.30 3.52 33.65
N VAL A 13 8.58 4.19 32.54
CA VAL A 13 7.58 5.08 31.93
C VAL A 13 6.36 4.21 31.66
N GLN A 14 5.31 4.40 32.43
CA GLN A 14 4.02 3.77 32.17
C GLN A 14 3.47 4.45 30.92
N TYR A 15 3.68 3.81 29.77
CA TYR A 15 2.88 4.15 28.59
C TYR A 15 1.43 3.80 28.91
N ASP A 16 0.55 4.71 28.55
CA ASP A 16 -0.90 4.49 28.64
C ASP A 16 -1.21 3.15 27.94
N LYS A 17 -1.40 2.08 28.72
CA LYS A 17 -1.53 0.71 28.19
C LYS A 17 -2.81 0.52 27.41
N ASP A 18 -3.74 1.48 27.53
CA ASP A 18 -5.11 1.39 27.08
C ASP A 18 -5.42 2.24 25.85
N TYR A 19 -4.43 2.90 25.23
CA TYR A 19 -4.70 3.65 24.00
C TYR A 19 -4.92 2.71 22.82
N GLU A 20 -6.17 2.53 22.47
CA GLU A 20 -6.58 1.80 21.29
C GLU A 20 -6.59 2.74 20.07
N ILE A 21 -5.84 2.37 19.03
CA ILE A 21 -5.81 3.13 17.77
C ILE A 21 -7.13 2.96 17.05
N CYS A 22 -7.92 4.02 16.99
CA CYS A 22 -9.18 4.08 16.27
C CYS A 22 -8.99 4.47 14.79
N TYR A 23 -10.09 4.50 14.03
CA TYR A 23 -10.09 4.86 12.61
C TYR A 23 -9.50 6.27 12.35
N PHE A 24 -9.85 7.25 13.20
CA PHE A 24 -9.38 8.63 13.06
C PHE A 24 -7.89 8.83 13.38
N ASP A 25 -7.23 7.82 13.94
CA ASP A 25 -5.79 7.81 14.18
C ASP A 25 -4.99 7.23 13.00
N LEU A 26 -5.66 6.89 11.90
CA LEU A 26 -5.03 6.37 10.70
C LEU A 26 -4.80 7.48 9.68
N PRO A 27 -3.75 7.38 8.84
CA PRO A 27 -3.57 8.27 7.71
C PRO A 27 -4.77 8.19 6.76
N THR A 28 -5.16 9.33 6.22
CA THR A 28 -6.15 9.43 5.12
C THR A 28 -5.43 9.48 3.77
N LYS A 29 -6.17 9.36 2.65
CA LYS A 29 -5.62 9.60 1.31
C LYS A 29 -4.89 10.94 1.21
N LYS A 30 -5.45 12.01 1.77
CA LYS A 30 -4.85 13.34 1.78
C LYS A 30 -3.48 13.37 2.49
N HIS A 31 -3.32 12.69 3.62
CA HIS A 31 -2.02 12.60 4.30
C HIS A 31 -1.00 11.82 3.46
N ILE A 32 -1.44 10.78 2.75
CA ILE A 32 -0.55 10.01 1.88
C ILE A 32 -0.16 10.86 0.67
N GLU A 33 -1.10 11.56 0.04
CA GLU A 33 -0.86 12.49 -1.07
C GLU A 33 0.18 13.55 -0.70
N GLU A 34 0.01 14.21 0.45
CA GLU A 34 0.97 15.19 0.98
C GLU A 34 2.37 14.62 1.11
N VAL A 35 2.52 13.40 1.61
CA VAL A 35 3.81 12.72 1.69
C VAL A 35 4.38 12.42 0.30
N LEU A 36 3.56 11.96 -0.63
CA LEU A 36 4.02 11.63 -1.98
C LEU A 36 4.60 12.84 -2.71
N GLU A 37 4.17 14.06 -2.41
CA GLU A 37 4.74 15.28 -2.98
C GLU A 37 6.15 15.58 -2.47
N LEU A 38 6.47 15.15 -1.23
CA LEU A 38 7.71 15.51 -0.53
C LEU A 38 8.83 14.47 -0.67
N VAL A 39 8.50 13.23 -1.05
CA VAL A 39 9.45 12.12 -0.99
C VAL A 39 10.00 11.72 -2.37
N SER A 40 11.15 11.05 -2.38
CA SER A 40 11.81 10.49 -3.56
C SER A 40 10.99 9.36 -4.22
N VAL A 41 11.30 9.05 -5.47
CA VAL A 41 10.56 8.07 -6.28
C VAL A 41 10.56 6.66 -5.67
N ASP A 42 11.66 6.25 -5.07
CA ASP A 42 11.82 4.97 -4.35
C ASP A 42 10.84 4.85 -3.17
N LEU A 43 10.76 5.90 -2.36
CA LEU A 43 9.87 5.92 -1.20
C LEU A 43 8.39 6.08 -1.61
N ARG A 44 8.11 6.82 -2.71
CA ARG A 44 6.77 6.85 -3.33
C ARG A 44 6.31 5.45 -3.71
N ALA A 45 7.18 4.68 -4.36
CA ALA A 45 6.87 3.31 -4.78
C ALA A 45 6.53 2.42 -3.56
N VAL A 46 7.31 2.48 -2.48
CA VAL A 46 7.03 1.73 -1.23
C VAL A 46 5.71 2.15 -0.59
N ILE A 47 5.46 3.46 -0.48
CA ILE A 47 4.24 3.98 0.15
C ILE A 47 3.00 3.56 -0.63
N LEU A 48 2.98 3.75 -1.94
CA LEU A 48 1.86 3.34 -2.80
C LEU A 48 1.67 1.82 -2.80
N PHE A 49 2.77 1.06 -2.81
CA PHE A 49 2.70 -0.39 -2.73
C PHE A 49 2.05 -0.85 -1.43
N ILE A 50 2.52 -0.39 -0.26
CA ILE A 50 1.96 -0.81 1.04
C ILE A 50 0.50 -0.34 1.20
N SER A 51 0.18 0.89 0.80
CA SER A 51 -1.17 1.44 0.95
C SER A 51 -2.20 0.76 0.06
N SER A 52 -1.80 0.27 -1.12
CA SER A 52 -2.71 -0.42 -2.04
C SER A 52 -2.75 -1.93 -1.89
N SER A 53 -1.64 -2.58 -1.49
CA SER A 53 -1.58 -4.05 -1.29
C SER A 53 -1.89 -4.48 0.15
N GLY A 54 -1.68 -3.59 1.12
CA GLY A 54 -1.80 -3.91 2.53
C GLY A 54 -0.71 -4.87 3.04
N THR A 55 0.41 -5.07 2.35
CA THR A 55 1.52 -5.92 2.77
C THR A 55 2.17 -5.40 4.05
N ALA A 56 2.79 -6.27 4.82
CA ALA A 56 3.59 -5.84 5.96
C ALA A 56 5.00 -5.45 5.48
N LYS A 57 5.68 -4.61 6.28
CA LYS A 57 7.03 -4.11 5.97
C LYS A 57 8.02 -5.22 5.62
N ALA A 58 8.01 -6.32 6.38
CA ALA A 58 8.94 -7.42 6.15
C ALA A 58 8.72 -8.10 4.79
N GLU A 59 7.46 -8.36 4.44
CA GLU A 59 7.11 -8.92 3.13
C GLU A 59 7.43 -7.94 1.99
N THR A 60 7.16 -6.64 2.19
CA THR A 60 7.50 -5.60 1.21
C THR A 60 9.01 -5.55 0.93
N LEU A 61 9.84 -5.60 1.97
CA LEU A 61 11.30 -5.54 1.84
C LEU A 61 11.95 -6.85 1.38
N SER A 62 11.23 -7.98 1.44
CA SER A 62 11.73 -9.26 0.93
C SER A 62 11.50 -9.47 -0.56
N LEU A 63 10.74 -8.59 -1.22
CA LEU A 63 10.47 -8.69 -2.66
C LEU A 63 11.72 -8.44 -3.48
N SER A 64 11.92 -9.26 -4.50
CA SER A 64 12.93 -9.09 -5.55
C SER A 64 12.33 -8.44 -6.80
N VAL A 65 13.19 -8.01 -7.70
CA VAL A 65 12.80 -7.56 -9.04
C VAL A 65 12.12 -8.69 -9.81
N ASP A 66 12.60 -9.92 -9.65
CA ASP A 66 11.99 -11.12 -10.24
C ASP A 66 10.54 -11.32 -9.78
N ASP A 67 10.26 -11.14 -8.48
CA ASP A 67 8.90 -11.21 -7.96
C ASP A 67 7.96 -10.21 -8.65
N PHE A 68 8.44 -9.01 -8.94
CA PHE A 68 7.64 -8.00 -9.66
C PHE A 68 7.42 -8.38 -11.12
N ILE A 69 8.45 -8.87 -11.81
CA ILE A 69 8.35 -9.33 -13.21
C ILE A 69 7.39 -10.50 -13.29
N GLN A 70 7.48 -11.50 -12.41
CA GLN A 70 6.55 -12.61 -12.36
C GLN A 70 5.12 -12.17 -12.02
N ALA A 71 4.98 -11.23 -11.09
CA ALA A 71 3.67 -10.68 -10.73
C ALA A 71 2.98 -9.93 -11.89
N THR A 72 3.75 -9.46 -12.86
CA THR A 72 3.26 -8.74 -14.04
C THR A 72 3.25 -9.56 -15.32
N GLN A 73 3.49 -10.87 -15.27
CA GLN A 73 3.60 -11.75 -16.44
C GLN A 73 2.41 -11.70 -17.39
N ASP A 74 1.20 -11.41 -16.91
CA ASP A 74 -0.01 -11.23 -17.74
C ASP A 74 0.03 -9.97 -18.63
N PHE A 75 1.02 -9.10 -18.41
CA PHE A 75 1.10 -7.80 -19.05
C PHE A 75 2.29 -7.65 -20.00
N HIS A 76 3.13 -8.67 -20.19
CA HIS A 76 4.25 -8.67 -21.12
C HIS A 76 4.57 -10.08 -21.61
N ASP A 77 5.26 -10.17 -22.75
CA ASP A 77 5.61 -11.45 -23.41
C ASP A 77 7.03 -11.94 -22.99
N GLY A 78 7.60 -11.41 -21.91
CA GLY A 78 8.97 -11.68 -21.50
C GLY A 78 9.99 -10.76 -22.18
N GLY A 79 11.27 -11.13 -22.10
CA GLY A 79 12.40 -10.36 -22.63
C GLY A 79 13.37 -9.90 -21.54
N SER A 80 14.22 -8.94 -21.87
CA SER A 80 15.09 -8.31 -20.88
C SER A 80 14.28 -7.47 -19.88
N ILE A 81 14.83 -7.25 -18.68
CA ILE A 81 14.19 -6.41 -17.65
C ILE A 81 13.80 -5.05 -18.24
N LYS A 82 14.68 -4.44 -19.05
CA LYS A 82 14.44 -3.16 -19.69
C LYS A 82 13.23 -3.19 -20.61
N GLU A 83 13.13 -4.19 -21.51
CA GLU A 83 12.01 -4.33 -22.44
C GLU A 83 10.68 -4.55 -21.69
N ILE A 84 10.71 -5.34 -20.62
CA ILE A 84 9.53 -5.57 -19.76
C ILE A 84 9.11 -4.25 -19.11
N LEU A 85 10.03 -3.49 -18.51
CA LEU A 85 9.71 -2.21 -17.88
C LEU A 85 9.18 -1.19 -18.90
N ASP A 86 9.75 -1.14 -20.11
CA ASP A 86 9.27 -0.27 -21.19
C ASP A 86 7.85 -0.67 -21.65
N THR A 87 7.54 -1.96 -21.69
CA THR A 87 6.20 -2.47 -21.99
C THR A 87 5.21 -2.08 -20.91
N LEU A 88 5.56 -2.28 -19.63
CA LEU A 88 4.70 -1.98 -18.48
C LEU A 88 4.44 -0.47 -18.32
N GLU A 89 5.42 0.39 -18.65
CA GLU A 89 5.26 1.85 -18.59
C GLU A 89 4.17 2.37 -19.51
N ASN A 90 3.97 1.70 -20.67
CA ASN A 90 2.98 2.06 -21.67
C ASN A 90 1.60 1.45 -21.40
N LYS A 91 1.43 0.69 -20.32
CA LYS A 91 0.13 0.11 -19.93
C LYS A 91 -0.45 0.85 -18.72
N GLU A 92 -1.75 1.09 -18.74
CA GLU A 92 -2.39 1.88 -17.68
C GLU A 92 -2.94 1.02 -16.54
N ASP A 93 -3.61 -0.08 -16.83
CA ASP A 93 -4.35 -0.87 -15.83
C ASP A 93 -3.58 -2.10 -15.35
N VAL A 94 -2.28 -1.94 -15.09
CA VAL A 94 -1.43 -3.03 -14.60
C VAL A 94 -1.71 -3.30 -13.12
N VAL A 95 -2.39 -4.39 -12.83
CA VAL A 95 -2.63 -4.91 -11.47
C VAL A 95 -1.82 -6.20 -11.30
N PRO A 96 -0.61 -6.12 -10.73
CA PRO A 96 0.27 -7.27 -10.53
C PRO A 96 -0.33 -8.29 -9.55
N THR A 97 -0.04 -9.57 -9.78
CA THR A 97 -0.45 -10.68 -8.90
C THR A 97 0.77 -11.20 -8.14
N PHE A 98 0.93 -10.79 -6.90
CA PHE A 98 2.02 -11.25 -6.06
C PHE A 98 1.65 -12.52 -5.30
N TYR A 99 2.56 -13.50 -5.25
CA TYR A 99 2.46 -14.68 -4.40
C TYR A 99 3.53 -14.61 -3.32
N LEU A 100 3.15 -14.22 -2.11
CA LEU A 100 4.05 -13.86 -1.02
C LEU A 100 4.01 -14.88 0.11
N ARG A 101 5.18 -15.07 0.74
CA ARG A 101 5.30 -15.80 1.99
C ARG A 101 5.22 -14.83 3.17
N ARG A 102 4.25 -15.04 4.04
CA ARG A 102 4.14 -14.26 5.25
C ARG A 102 5.17 -14.70 6.29
N VAL A 103 6.12 -13.83 6.60
CA VAL A 103 7.24 -14.12 7.52
C VAL A 103 6.75 -14.58 8.91
N LYS A 104 5.70 -13.95 9.45
CA LYS A 104 5.21 -14.24 10.81
C LYS A 104 4.53 -15.60 10.95
N THR A 105 3.87 -16.11 9.92
CA THR A 105 3.03 -17.33 9.99
C THR A 105 3.51 -18.44 9.08
N ASP A 106 4.53 -18.17 8.28
CA ASP A 106 5.10 -19.09 7.29
C ASP A 106 4.09 -19.62 6.27
N LYS A 107 3.12 -18.78 5.92
CA LYS A 107 2.05 -19.12 4.97
C LYS A 107 2.16 -18.28 3.72
N TYR A 108 1.81 -18.88 2.59
CA TYR A 108 1.73 -18.20 1.31
C TYR A 108 0.34 -17.61 1.09
N TYR A 109 0.30 -16.44 0.47
CA TYR A 109 -0.94 -15.76 0.13
C TYR A 109 -0.78 -14.92 -1.15
N TYR A 110 -1.91 -14.62 -1.80
CA TYR A 110 -1.95 -13.73 -2.94
C TYR A 110 -2.32 -12.32 -2.51
N THR A 111 -1.63 -11.34 -3.11
CA THR A 111 -1.98 -9.93 -2.95
C THR A 111 -1.74 -9.19 -4.27
N PHE A 112 -2.26 -7.99 -4.36
CA PHE A 112 -2.23 -7.15 -5.55
C PHE A 112 -1.85 -5.73 -5.15
N CYS A 113 -1.36 -4.93 -6.09
CA CYS A 113 -1.24 -3.50 -5.89
C CYS A 113 -1.97 -2.74 -7.00
N SER A 114 -2.29 -1.47 -6.73
CA SER A 114 -2.99 -0.62 -7.68
C SER A 114 -2.14 -0.30 -8.92
N PRO A 115 -2.77 0.08 -10.05
CA PRO A 115 -2.04 0.53 -11.23
C PRO A 115 -1.12 1.72 -10.96
N GLU A 116 -1.50 2.64 -10.08
CA GLU A 116 -0.63 3.77 -9.70
C GLU A 116 0.62 3.31 -8.95
N ALA A 117 0.51 2.30 -8.07
CA ALA A 117 1.65 1.71 -7.39
C ALA A 117 2.56 0.97 -8.37
N SER A 118 1.98 0.18 -9.28
CA SER A 118 2.69 -0.51 -10.35
C SER A 118 3.47 0.46 -11.24
N LYS A 119 2.83 1.52 -11.69
CA LYS A 119 3.44 2.58 -12.51
C LYS A 119 4.60 3.27 -11.78
N MET A 120 4.44 3.51 -10.47
CA MET A 120 5.50 4.10 -9.66
C MET A 120 6.68 3.14 -9.43
N ILE A 121 6.43 1.84 -9.27
CA ILE A 121 7.47 0.81 -9.20
C ILE A 121 8.26 0.80 -10.52
N VAL A 122 7.60 0.74 -11.67
CA VAL A 122 8.26 0.80 -12.98
C VAL A 122 9.13 2.05 -13.11
N LYS A 123 8.57 3.21 -12.75
CA LYS A 123 9.32 4.48 -12.76
C LYS A 123 10.56 4.44 -11.86
N TYR A 124 10.43 3.87 -10.67
CA TYR A 124 11.56 3.69 -9.75
C TYR A 124 12.61 2.74 -10.32
N LEU A 125 12.21 1.56 -10.79
CA LEU A 125 13.15 0.58 -11.35
C LEU A 125 13.92 1.14 -12.55
N LYS A 126 13.31 1.96 -13.39
CA LYS A 126 13.97 2.64 -14.52
C LYS A 126 15.01 3.68 -14.09
N THR A 127 15.04 4.12 -12.84
CA THR A 127 16.12 4.99 -12.32
C THR A 127 17.36 4.20 -11.90
N ARG A 128 17.23 2.87 -11.72
CA ARG A 128 18.33 2.01 -11.27
C ARG A 128 19.20 1.57 -12.44
N LYS A 129 20.52 1.50 -12.21
CA LYS A 129 21.49 1.01 -13.18
C LYS A 129 21.79 -0.46 -12.93
N ASP A 130 22.11 -1.19 -14.00
CA ASP A 130 22.56 -2.58 -13.96
C ASP A 130 21.64 -3.51 -13.15
N LEU A 131 20.32 -3.30 -13.28
CA LEU A 131 19.27 -3.99 -12.54
C LEU A 131 19.26 -5.49 -12.86
N LYS A 132 19.26 -6.32 -11.81
CA LYS A 132 19.22 -7.78 -11.90
C LYS A 132 17.95 -8.34 -11.28
N LEU A 133 17.57 -9.54 -11.68
CA LEU A 133 16.37 -10.23 -11.17
C LEU A 133 16.44 -10.48 -9.64
N GLU A 134 17.63 -10.84 -9.15
CA GLU A 134 17.89 -11.10 -7.73
C GLU A 134 17.97 -9.87 -6.84
N ASP A 135 18.04 -8.67 -7.44
CA ASP A 135 18.07 -7.44 -6.67
C ASP A 135 16.76 -7.24 -5.88
N GLN A 136 16.87 -6.61 -4.70
CA GLN A 136 15.69 -6.21 -3.95
C GLN A 136 14.82 -5.26 -4.79
N LEU A 137 13.50 -5.49 -4.78
CA LEU A 137 12.54 -4.60 -5.44
C LEU A 137 12.64 -3.18 -4.89
N PHE A 138 12.71 -3.06 -3.56
CA PHE A 138 12.87 -1.79 -2.85
C PHE A 138 14.18 -1.78 -2.07
N GLU A 139 15.14 -0.97 -2.47
CA GLU A 139 16.48 -0.90 -1.88
C GLU A 139 16.49 -0.18 -0.53
N PHE A 140 15.77 -0.73 0.44
CA PHE A 140 15.78 -0.23 1.81
C PHE A 140 16.16 -1.34 2.79
N THR A 141 17.06 -1.03 3.71
CA THR A 141 17.17 -1.82 4.93
C THR A 141 15.99 -1.51 5.85
N ASP A 142 15.67 -2.43 6.76
CA ASP A 142 14.60 -2.25 7.75
C ASP A 142 14.75 -0.94 8.52
N SER A 143 15.96 -0.65 8.98
CA SER A 143 16.27 0.56 9.75
C SER A 143 16.20 1.82 8.90
N ALA A 144 16.67 1.77 7.63
CA ALA A 144 16.59 2.91 6.73
C ALA A 144 15.14 3.31 6.46
N LEU A 145 14.28 2.33 6.13
CA LEU A 145 12.86 2.59 5.89
C LEU A 145 12.17 3.16 7.13
N LEU A 146 12.42 2.57 8.31
CA LEU A 146 11.86 3.09 9.57
C LEU A 146 12.29 4.54 9.85
N ASN A 147 13.56 4.86 9.61
CA ASN A 147 14.06 6.23 9.81
C ASN A 147 13.43 7.22 8.83
N ARG A 148 13.22 6.83 7.57
CA ARG A 148 12.51 7.67 6.59
C ARG A 148 11.08 7.98 7.03
N PHE A 149 10.32 6.96 7.43
CA PHE A 149 8.96 7.17 7.94
C PHE A 149 8.93 8.02 9.23
N LYS A 150 9.92 7.81 10.11
CA LYS A 150 10.09 8.65 11.30
C LYS A 150 10.30 10.10 10.92
N GLN A 151 11.25 10.37 10.03
CA GLN A 151 11.58 11.73 9.57
C GLN A 151 10.35 12.42 8.98
N ILE A 152 9.64 11.77 8.04
CA ILE A 152 8.41 12.31 7.44
C ILE A 152 7.38 12.67 8.51
N ASN A 153 7.12 11.77 9.45
CA ASN A 153 6.14 12.01 10.51
C ASN A 153 6.53 13.19 11.40
N ASP A 154 7.82 13.30 11.70
CA ASP A 154 8.36 14.35 12.59
C ASP A 154 8.41 15.71 11.84
N ASP A 155 8.82 15.74 10.57
CA ASP A 155 8.87 16.95 9.72
C ASP A 155 7.47 17.54 9.46
N LEU A 156 6.46 16.70 9.30
CA LEU A 156 5.06 17.13 9.13
C LEU A 156 4.34 17.38 10.46
N GLY A 157 5.02 17.22 11.59
CA GLY A 157 4.48 17.54 12.91
C GLY A 157 3.30 16.66 13.36
N TRP A 158 3.11 15.50 12.78
CA TRP A 158 1.95 14.65 13.06
C TRP A 158 1.99 13.92 14.41
N GLY A 159 3.14 13.91 15.08
CA GLY A 159 3.30 13.34 16.41
C GLY A 159 3.01 11.84 16.50
N CYS A 160 2.54 11.44 17.69
CA CYS A 160 2.23 10.04 18.01
C CYS A 160 0.74 9.86 18.33
N LYS A 161 0.27 8.65 18.09
CA LYS A 161 -1.02 8.12 18.55
C LYS A 161 -0.74 6.97 19.53
N GLY A 162 -0.96 7.20 20.81
CA GLY A 162 -0.42 6.38 21.88
C GLY A 162 1.11 6.31 21.77
N LYS A 163 1.66 5.12 21.84
CA LYS A 163 3.13 4.90 21.74
C LYS A 163 3.68 4.86 20.31
N TYR A 164 2.85 5.06 19.28
CA TYR A 164 3.26 4.91 17.89
C TYR A 164 3.16 6.22 17.14
N ARG A 165 4.14 6.48 16.24
CA ARG A 165 4.02 7.57 15.27
C ARG A 165 2.78 7.40 14.41
N PHE A 166 2.15 8.53 14.09
CA PHE A 166 0.95 8.57 13.24
C PHE A 166 1.26 7.96 11.85
N PHE A 167 2.25 8.47 11.15
CA PHE A 167 2.63 7.98 9.82
C PHE A 167 3.73 6.93 9.92
N ARG A 168 3.42 5.69 9.58
CA ARG A 168 4.34 4.54 9.60
C ARG A 168 3.82 3.42 8.70
N THR A 169 4.69 2.49 8.31
CA THR A 169 4.33 1.37 7.43
C THR A 169 3.12 0.57 7.93
N HIS A 170 3.04 0.29 9.23
CA HIS A 170 1.89 -0.42 9.81
C HIS A 170 0.59 0.40 9.77
N ALA A 171 0.68 1.73 9.82
CA ALA A 171 -0.49 2.59 9.67
C ALA A 171 -1.03 2.57 8.23
N LEU A 172 -0.15 2.51 7.21
CA LEU A 172 -0.55 2.32 5.81
C LEU A 172 -1.24 0.97 5.59
N ARG A 173 -0.74 -0.10 6.21
CA ARG A 173 -1.41 -1.41 6.15
C ARG A 173 -2.79 -1.38 6.85
N LYS A 174 -2.93 -0.63 7.95
CA LYS A 174 -4.24 -0.41 8.58
C LYS A 174 -5.14 0.47 7.70
N PHE A 175 -4.58 1.50 7.05
CA PHE A 175 -5.29 2.31 6.05
C PHE A 175 -5.91 1.42 4.97
N HIS A 176 -5.13 0.52 4.36
CA HIS A 176 -5.65 -0.45 3.39
C HIS A 176 -6.82 -1.24 3.96
N ALA A 177 -6.64 -1.87 5.13
CA ALA A 177 -7.69 -2.71 5.74
C ALA A 177 -8.99 -1.94 6.02
N SER A 178 -8.88 -0.67 6.43
CA SER A 178 -10.02 0.15 6.84
C SER A 178 -10.72 0.85 5.69
N ASN A 179 -10.04 1.05 4.56
CA ASN A 179 -10.57 1.85 3.46
C ASN A 179 -10.90 1.05 2.20
N ILE A 180 -10.37 -0.16 2.01
CA ILE A 180 -10.61 -0.93 0.77
C ILE A 180 -12.08 -1.30 0.56
N GLY A 181 -12.89 -1.32 1.61
CA GLY A 181 -14.33 -1.57 1.49
C GLY A 181 -14.71 -3.04 1.27
N LEU A 182 -13.80 -3.97 1.52
CA LEU A 182 -14.05 -5.42 1.41
C LEU A 182 -14.38 -6.04 2.76
N ASN A 183 -15.10 -7.17 2.73
CA ASN A 183 -15.34 -7.97 3.91
C ASN A 183 -14.03 -8.42 4.56
N ALA A 184 -14.04 -8.58 5.88
CA ALA A 184 -12.85 -8.93 6.67
C ALA A 184 -12.11 -10.19 6.16
N GLU A 185 -12.83 -11.17 5.62
CA GLU A 185 -12.25 -12.40 5.06
C GLU A 185 -11.36 -12.11 3.83
N TYR A 186 -11.81 -11.23 2.92
CA TYR A 186 -11.01 -10.84 1.77
C TYR A 186 -9.83 -9.96 2.18
N VAL A 187 -10.02 -9.05 3.14
CA VAL A 187 -8.92 -8.24 3.68
C VAL A 187 -7.87 -9.13 4.34
N ASP A 188 -8.28 -10.13 5.09
CA ASP A 188 -7.37 -11.08 5.74
C ASP A 188 -6.64 -11.94 4.70
N ALA A 189 -7.33 -12.38 3.64
CA ALA A 189 -6.72 -13.12 2.52
C ALA A 189 -5.66 -12.24 1.82
N LEU A 190 -6.00 -11.01 1.43
CA LEU A 190 -5.10 -10.06 0.75
C LEU A 190 -3.89 -9.68 1.60
N GLN A 191 -4.04 -9.64 2.93
CA GLN A 191 -2.97 -9.31 3.85
C GLN A 191 -2.27 -10.54 4.44
N GLY A 192 -2.61 -11.75 4.01
CA GLY A 192 -2.06 -12.98 4.54
C GLY A 192 -2.31 -13.15 6.05
N ARG A 193 -3.38 -12.59 6.61
CA ARG A 193 -3.75 -12.78 8.00
C ARG A 193 -4.39 -14.14 8.17
N SER A 194 -3.93 -14.92 9.12
CA SER A 194 -4.55 -16.18 9.49
C SER A 194 -5.63 -15.93 10.53
N LYS A 195 -6.87 -16.36 10.19
CA LYS A 195 -7.91 -16.56 11.20
C LYS A 195 -7.99 -18.04 11.44
N ASN A 196 -8.14 -18.66 12.43
CA ASN A 196 -8.36 -20.07 12.79
C ASN A 196 -8.04 -21.12 11.72
N SER A 197 -7.29 -22.15 12.09
CA SER A 197 -6.88 -23.26 11.24
C SER A 197 -8.03 -23.98 10.51
N VAL A 198 -9.25 -23.91 11.02
CA VAL A 198 -10.44 -24.54 10.43
C VAL A 198 -10.89 -23.82 9.14
N HIS A 199 -10.92 -22.49 9.12
CA HIS A 199 -11.30 -21.73 7.91
C HIS A 199 -10.28 -21.86 6.77
N GLU A 200 -9.00 -21.94 7.08
CA GLU A 200 -7.94 -22.08 6.07
C GLU A 200 -7.96 -23.41 5.33
N THR A 201 -8.48 -24.47 5.96
CA THR A 201 -8.55 -25.81 5.36
C THR A 201 -9.64 -25.89 4.29
N TYR A 202 -10.68 -25.06 4.38
CA TYR A 202 -11.87 -25.14 3.52
C TYR A 202 -11.95 -24.04 2.44
N ILE A 203 -11.26 -22.91 2.59
CA ILE A 203 -11.34 -21.80 1.63
C ILE A 203 -9.96 -21.54 1.01
N LYS A 204 -9.62 -22.33 -0.01
CA LYS A 204 -8.59 -21.91 -0.96
C LYS A 204 -9.20 -20.87 -1.89
N VAL A 205 -8.89 -19.60 -1.64
CA VAL A 205 -9.37 -18.52 -2.51
C VAL A 205 -8.69 -18.64 -3.87
N ASN A 206 -9.50 -18.81 -4.93
CA ASN A 206 -8.99 -18.75 -6.30
C ASN A 206 -8.35 -17.37 -6.52
N PRO A 207 -7.06 -17.28 -6.91
CA PRO A 207 -6.36 -16.02 -7.08
C PRO A 207 -7.02 -15.09 -8.12
N ASP A 208 -7.57 -15.63 -9.21
CA ASP A 208 -8.24 -14.84 -10.23
C ASP A 208 -9.51 -14.18 -9.69
N LYS A 209 -10.32 -14.95 -8.94
CA LYS A 209 -11.50 -14.42 -8.28
C LYS A 209 -11.13 -13.35 -7.24
N LEU A 210 -10.05 -13.57 -6.48
CA LEU A 210 -9.57 -12.58 -5.52
C LEU A 210 -9.07 -11.31 -6.21
N LYS A 211 -8.42 -11.46 -7.38
CA LYS A 211 -7.97 -10.35 -8.23
C LYS A 211 -9.15 -9.50 -8.71
N GLU A 212 -10.23 -10.12 -9.18
CA GLU A 212 -11.43 -9.40 -9.62
C GLU A 212 -12.11 -8.67 -8.43
N ILE A 213 -12.19 -9.30 -7.26
CA ILE A 213 -12.70 -8.66 -6.04
C ILE A 213 -11.81 -7.47 -5.67
N TYR A 214 -10.49 -7.62 -5.70
CA TYR A 214 -9.56 -6.53 -5.44
C TYR A 214 -9.74 -5.38 -6.44
N LYS A 215 -9.81 -5.68 -7.74
CA LYS A 215 -10.00 -4.68 -8.81
C LYS A 215 -11.28 -3.87 -8.63
N SER A 216 -12.37 -4.49 -8.20
CA SER A 216 -13.63 -3.79 -7.93
C SER A 216 -13.55 -2.79 -6.78
N ALA A 217 -12.61 -2.98 -5.85
CA ALA A 217 -12.49 -2.22 -4.61
C ALA A 217 -11.23 -1.33 -4.53
N MET A 218 -10.22 -1.56 -5.38
CA MET A 218 -8.91 -0.90 -5.29
C MET A 218 -8.98 0.63 -5.39
N HIS A 219 -10.00 1.19 -6.06
CA HIS A 219 -10.20 2.64 -6.17
C HIS A 219 -10.35 3.31 -4.78
N ASN A 220 -10.84 2.57 -3.78
CA ASN A 220 -10.96 3.07 -2.42
C ASN A 220 -9.61 3.31 -1.72
N VAL A 221 -8.55 2.64 -2.17
CA VAL A 221 -7.19 2.76 -1.62
C VAL A 221 -6.19 3.41 -2.57
N MET A 222 -6.58 3.72 -3.79
CA MET A 222 -5.80 4.56 -4.71
C MET A 222 -5.77 6.00 -4.19
N ILE A 223 -4.60 6.62 -4.30
CA ILE A 223 -4.34 7.96 -3.76
C ILE A 223 -4.63 9.02 -4.83
N ASN A 224 -4.08 8.83 -6.04
CA ASN A 224 -4.37 9.68 -7.18
C ASN A 224 -5.62 9.11 -7.87
N GLU A 225 -6.79 9.42 -7.35
CA GLU A 225 -7.98 9.27 -8.17
C GLU A 225 -7.75 10.09 -9.43
N ASN A 226 -7.89 9.47 -10.60
CA ASN A 226 -7.94 10.21 -11.85
C ASN A 226 -8.84 11.42 -11.60
N LYS A 227 -8.27 12.63 -11.61
CA LYS A 227 -9.08 13.84 -11.67
C LYS A 227 -10.02 13.57 -12.83
N PRO A 228 -11.34 13.63 -12.62
CA PRO A 228 -12.29 13.26 -13.67
C PRO A 228 -11.84 13.89 -14.97
N SER A 229 -11.78 13.09 -16.02
CA SER A 229 -11.37 13.57 -17.34
C SER A 229 -12.13 14.86 -17.61
N ASN A 230 -11.58 15.80 -18.37
CA ASN A 230 -12.26 17.07 -18.64
C ASN A 230 -13.68 16.85 -19.22
N VAL A 231 -13.97 15.67 -19.74
CA VAL A 231 -15.28 15.21 -20.21
C VAL A 231 -16.23 15.00 -19.02
N GLU A 232 -15.82 14.24 -17.98
CA GLU A 232 -16.65 14.02 -16.78
C GLU A 232 -16.90 15.32 -15.99
N LYS A 233 -15.91 16.22 -15.96
CA LYS A 233 -16.11 17.57 -15.38
C LYS A 233 -17.09 18.41 -16.20
N GLN A 234 -17.09 18.28 -17.51
CA GLN A 234 -18.07 18.98 -18.36
C GLN A 234 -19.47 18.40 -18.16
N GLU A 235 -19.63 17.08 -18.11
CA GLU A 235 -20.93 16.45 -17.85
C GLU A 235 -21.45 16.81 -16.45
N PHE A 236 -20.60 16.77 -15.43
CA PHE A 236 -20.97 17.15 -14.06
C PHE A 236 -21.36 18.63 -13.97
N ASN A 237 -20.62 19.51 -14.64
CA ASN A 237 -20.95 20.93 -14.72
C ASN A 237 -22.23 21.20 -15.54
N ILE A 238 -22.50 20.42 -16.57
CA ILE A 238 -23.76 20.49 -17.34
C ILE A 238 -24.93 20.08 -16.45
N ILE A 239 -24.81 18.98 -15.71
CA ILE A 239 -25.84 18.50 -14.77
C ILE A 239 -26.12 19.55 -13.68
N ILE A 240 -25.08 20.13 -13.08
CA ILE A 240 -25.22 21.16 -12.06
C ILE A 240 -25.90 22.42 -12.66
N ASN A 241 -25.50 22.85 -13.85
CA ASN A 241 -26.09 24.01 -14.50
C ASN A 241 -27.56 23.78 -14.87
N ILE A 242 -27.93 22.57 -15.30
CA ILE A 242 -29.32 22.19 -15.54
C ILE A 242 -30.13 22.28 -14.24
N PHE A 243 -29.59 21.74 -13.15
CA PHE A 243 -30.23 21.73 -11.84
C PHE A 243 -30.40 23.15 -11.25
N LEU A 244 -29.37 23.99 -11.40
CA LEU A 244 -29.39 25.38 -10.92
C LEU A 244 -30.21 26.30 -11.80
N SER A 245 -30.42 25.98 -13.08
CA SER A 245 -31.21 26.81 -14.01
C SER A 245 -32.73 26.58 -13.92
N GLY A 246 -33.20 25.62 -13.14
CA GLY A 246 -34.62 25.38 -12.86
C GLY A 246 -35.47 25.01 -14.10
N LYS A 247 -34.86 24.50 -15.16
CA LYS A 247 -35.60 24.03 -16.34
C LYS A 247 -35.98 22.58 -16.16
N GLU A 248 -37.20 22.32 -15.77
CA GLU A 248 -37.84 21.02 -15.89
C GLU A 248 -37.98 20.69 -17.39
N TYR A 249 -37.25 19.65 -17.84
CA TYR A 249 -37.54 19.03 -19.13
C TYR A 249 -38.47 17.83 -18.86
N ASN A 250 -39.72 17.95 -19.26
CA ASN A 250 -40.61 16.81 -19.39
C ASN A 250 -40.06 15.92 -20.49
N ILE A 251 -39.63 14.70 -20.11
CA ILE A 251 -39.29 13.64 -21.05
C ILE A 251 -40.61 12.97 -21.45
N LEU A 252 -40.98 13.13 -22.68
CA LEU A 252 -42.01 12.35 -23.38
C LEU A 252 -41.38 11.03 -23.84
#